data_5329bb8005fc23196aeb85ac1aa499f9
#
_entry.id   5329bb8005fc23196aeb85ac1aa499f9
#
_cell.length_a   1.000
_cell.length_b   1.000
_cell.length_c   1.000
_cell.angle_alpha   90.00
_cell.angle_beta   90.00
_cell.angle_gamma   90.00
#
_symmetry.space_group_name_H-M   'P 1'
#
loop_
_entity.id
_entity.type
_entity.pdbx_description
1 polymer ?
#
loop_
_entity_poly.entity_id
_entity_poly.type
_entity_poly.pdbx_seq_one_letter_code
_entity_poly.pdbx_strand_id
1 'polypeptide(L)'
;MNGDNIHYYALGKALAEGKGFTNTISFSETPHTHFPPGYPVFVAGVMKFFPDNINAVKIANGILLYAAILLLFFLLKKISGSIIVAFLTCMFCSIHAEILRYATIMMSEMLFLFCSVAAIFLMLSIKPEQLFTKKGVRDTVLLVLLLFLVNYIYFVRTMGTSLILAIIIYSGILFLKPCYALYKNRKNLEESSFRKTFFQQLLRYGLLFVLLTGSFWGTKMAWDVRNKNVGKTSNDYIKDFMKKPNGQTMANWDDWKNRITDNFGSYLNKWLPNAILNTPYNLTAKSSGGEIFRGMLIAFLIIFGLIKLPKGGLLLFLYLGATMAVLLVWPEQYGGLRYFIAAIPFFIFLFFYGINAVILYPGKRRRKNIPVFLPAACMIIFALIFMFPAYSQALVEKKQLAKYKTWSPEIAGNAFAEFTAAMQWCGKNLPDSARVICRKPEIFFMYSGGKKCGSFSQYGKPEDILQQLTDQKATHVIIDHWFRHAYYTLYPLISTHYPEKFKFVGKFESRGAQQEPPTLIFEFHPDWTKPETNAQ
;
A
#
# COMPACT_ATOMS: atom_id res chain seq x y z
N MET A 1 -14.94 7.75 -4.65
CA MET A 1 -14.06 6.57 -4.65
C MET A 1 -13.60 6.29 -6.07
N ASN A 2 -12.39 5.79 -6.25
CA ASN A 2 -11.84 5.41 -7.56
C ASN A 2 -10.80 4.28 -7.38
N GLY A 3 -10.60 3.46 -8.42
CA GLY A 3 -9.58 2.40 -8.44
C GLY A 3 -9.70 1.36 -7.31
N ASP A 4 -8.57 1.03 -6.68
CA ASP A 4 -8.45 -0.08 -5.71
C ASP A 4 -9.44 -0.02 -4.54
N ASN A 5 -9.82 1.17 -4.09
CA ASN A 5 -10.74 1.30 -2.96
C ASN A 5 -12.17 0.81 -3.29
N ILE A 6 -12.57 0.85 -4.57
CA ILE A 6 -13.85 0.28 -4.99
C ILE A 6 -13.75 -1.25 -5.04
N HIS A 7 -12.61 -1.79 -5.50
CA HIS A 7 -12.38 -3.23 -5.45
C HIS A 7 -12.43 -3.76 -4.00
N TYR A 8 -11.80 -3.06 -3.05
CA TYR A 8 -11.88 -3.43 -1.64
C TYR A 8 -13.31 -3.35 -1.09
N TYR A 9 -14.08 -2.35 -1.51
CA TYR A 9 -15.50 -2.23 -1.17
C TYR A 9 -16.29 -3.43 -1.70
N ALA A 10 -16.21 -3.72 -3.00
CA ALA A 10 -16.96 -4.78 -3.64
C ALA A 10 -16.60 -6.17 -3.07
N LEU A 11 -15.31 -6.44 -2.85
CA LEU A 11 -14.86 -7.69 -2.23
C LEU A 11 -15.28 -7.81 -0.77
N GLY A 12 -15.22 -6.72 0.00
CA GLY A 12 -15.70 -6.67 1.38
C GLY A 12 -17.21 -6.90 1.46
N LYS A 13 -17.98 -6.28 0.58
CA LYS A 13 -19.41 -6.47 0.46
C LYS A 13 -19.76 -7.91 0.09
N ALA A 14 -19.10 -8.48 -0.91
CA ALA A 14 -19.30 -9.88 -1.30
C ALA A 14 -19.05 -10.85 -0.13
N LEU A 15 -18.00 -10.61 0.65
CA LEU A 15 -17.72 -11.41 1.86
C LEU A 15 -18.78 -11.21 2.94
N ALA A 16 -19.24 -9.98 3.18
CA ALA A 16 -20.27 -9.68 4.18
C ALA A 16 -21.62 -10.33 3.83
N GLU A 17 -21.93 -10.41 2.54
CA GLU A 17 -23.14 -11.04 1.99
C GLU A 17 -23.04 -12.58 1.87
N GLY A 18 -21.91 -13.18 2.23
CA GLY A 18 -21.70 -14.63 2.14
C GLY A 18 -21.39 -15.16 0.72
N LYS A 19 -21.17 -14.28 -0.27
CA LYS A 19 -20.81 -14.64 -1.65
C LYS A 19 -19.35 -15.12 -1.80
N GLY A 20 -18.59 -15.15 -0.71
CA GLY A 20 -17.17 -15.51 -0.73
C GLY A 20 -16.27 -14.41 -1.29
N PHE A 21 -14.99 -14.76 -1.50
CA PHE A 21 -13.99 -13.84 -2.05
C PHE A 21 -14.08 -13.79 -3.57
N THR A 22 -15.11 -13.13 -4.08
CA THR A 22 -15.55 -13.17 -5.48
C THR A 22 -15.58 -11.76 -6.08
N ASN A 23 -15.20 -11.65 -7.35
CA ASN A 23 -15.30 -10.40 -8.11
C ASN A 23 -16.76 -10.19 -8.56
N THR A 24 -17.46 -9.25 -7.95
CA THR A 24 -18.86 -8.91 -8.26
C THR A 24 -19.00 -7.73 -9.23
N ILE A 25 -17.89 -7.10 -9.63
CA ILE A 25 -17.88 -5.94 -10.54
C ILE A 25 -18.08 -6.37 -11.99
N SER A 26 -17.47 -7.49 -12.39
CA SER A 26 -17.52 -7.99 -13.77
C SER A 26 -18.76 -8.86 -14.03
N PHE A 27 -19.06 -9.09 -15.32
CA PHE A 27 -20.19 -9.92 -15.72
C PHE A 27 -20.08 -11.38 -15.25
N SER A 28 -18.86 -11.91 -15.19
CA SER A 28 -18.58 -13.23 -14.63
C SER A 28 -18.17 -13.10 -13.17
N GLU A 29 -18.98 -13.66 -12.28
CA GLU A 29 -18.62 -13.75 -10.84
C GLU A 29 -17.56 -14.85 -10.67
N THR A 30 -16.31 -14.47 -10.79
CA THR A 30 -15.18 -15.40 -10.60
C THR A 30 -14.50 -15.16 -9.26
N PRO A 31 -13.95 -16.23 -8.63
CA PRO A 31 -13.14 -16.05 -7.44
C PRO A 31 -12.00 -15.06 -7.68
N HIS A 32 -11.84 -14.12 -6.75
CA HIS A 32 -10.84 -13.07 -6.88
C HIS A 32 -9.43 -13.57 -6.55
N THR A 33 -8.42 -13.15 -7.33
CA THR A 33 -7.02 -13.58 -7.17
C THR A 33 -6.02 -12.43 -7.14
N HIS A 34 -6.44 -11.21 -7.55
CA HIS A 34 -5.53 -10.08 -7.73
C HIS A 34 -5.17 -9.41 -6.41
N PHE A 35 -6.16 -8.98 -5.62
CA PHE A 35 -5.91 -8.37 -4.31
C PHE A 35 -5.82 -9.44 -3.21
N PRO A 36 -4.96 -9.23 -2.19
CA PRO A 36 -4.96 -10.08 -1.00
C PRO A 36 -6.25 -9.91 -0.19
N PRO A 37 -6.77 -10.97 0.50
CA PRO A 37 -8.08 -10.93 1.17
C PRO A 37 -8.09 -10.22 2.52
N GLY A 38 -6.94 -9.89 3.13
CA GLY A 38 -6.88 -9.40 4.51
C GLY A 38 -7.63 -8.08 4.74
N TYR A 39 -7.47 -7.11 3.83
CA TYR A 39 -8.22 -5.86 3.95
C TYR A 39 -9.71 -6.01 3.57
N PRO A 40 -10.10 -6.74 2.51
CA PRO A 40 -11.50 -7.09 2.27
C PRO A 40 -12.20 -7.77 3.46
N VAL A 41 -11.51 -8.68 4.18
CA VAL A 41 -12.05 -9.31 5.40
C VAL A 41 -12.29 -8.29 6.51
N PHE A 42 -11.36 -7.34 6.70
CA PHE A 42 -11.56 -6.22 7.63
C PHE A 42 -12.77 -5.37 7.23
N VAL A 43 -12.89 -5.00 5.94
CA VAL A 43 -14.03 -4.24 5.41
C VAL A 43 -15.34 -5.01 5.62
N ALA A 44 -15.37 -6.31 5.34
CA ALA A 44 -16.53 -7.16 5.58
C ALA A 44 -16.93 -7.20 7.05
N GLY A 45 -15.95 -7.26 7.96
CA GLY A 45 -16.21 -7.18 9.40
C GLY A 45 -16.92 -5.88 9.80
N VAL A 46 -16.46 -4.74 9.28
CA VAL A 46 -17.12 -3.44 9.53
C VAL A 46 -18.53 -3.41 8.92
N MET A 47 -18.69 -3.91 7.69
CA MET A 47 -19.99 -3.90 6.97
C MET A 47 -21.05 -4.80 7.61
N LYS A 48 -20.65 -5.84 8.34
CA LYS A 48 -21.61 -6.65 9.11
C LYS A 48 -22.34 -5.85 10.20
N PHE A 49 -21.68 -4.84 10.78
CA PHE A 49 -22.27 -3.97 11.79
C PHE A 49 -22.86 -2.69 11.17
N PHE A 50 -22.32 -2.23 10.05
CA PHE A 50 -22.70 -1.01 9.37
C PHE A 50 -22.84 -1.27 7.86
N PRO A 51 -23.93 -1.91 7.42
CA PRO A 51 -24.13 -2.30 6.02
C PRO A 51 -24.01 -1.10 5.07
N ASP A 52 -23.27 -1.30 3.98
CA ASP A 52 -23.02 -0.32 2.91
C ASP A 52 -22.49 1.06 3.35
N ASN A 53 -22.04 1.19 4.61
CA ASN A 53 -21.54 2.44 5.16
C ASN A 53 -20.03 2.61 4.95
N ILE A 54 -19.66 3.27 3.85
CA ILE A 54 -18.25 3.57 3.52
C ILE A 54 -17.59 4.45 4.60
N ASN A 55 -18.34 5.37 5.21
CA ASN A 55 -17.80 6.24 6.25
C ASN A 55 -17.43 5.46 7.51
N ALA A 56 -18.18 4.40 7.85
CA ALA A 56 -17.82 3.52 8.96
C ALA A 56 -16.46 2.84 8.72
N VAL A 57 -16.16 2.41 7.48
CA VAL A 57 -14.86 1.84 7.14
C VAL A 57 -13.73 2.88 7.23
N LYS A 58 -14.00 4.12 6.81
CA LYS A 58 -13.02 5.23 6.94
C LYS A 58 -12.75 5.57 8.41
N ILE A 59 -13.79 5.60 9.24
CA ILE A 59 -13.65 5.80 10.70
C ILE A 59 -12.83 4.66 11.32
N ALA A 60 -13.09 3.41 10.93
CA ALA A 60 -12.33 2.26 11.39
C ALA A 60 -10.83 2.37 10.98
N ASN A 61 -10.51 2.86 9.77
CA ASN A 61 -9.13 3.17 9.37
C ASN A 61 -8.51 4.26 10.26
N GLY A 62 -9.26 5.29 10.62
CA GLY A 62 -8.81 6.32 11.57
C GLY A 62 -8.51 5.75 12.95
N ILE A 63 -9.36 4.86 13.46
CA ILE A 63 -9.14 4.15 14.73
C ILE A 63 -7.87 3.30 14.66
N LEU A 64 -7.64 2.57 13.55
CA LEU A 64 -6.41 1.81 13.32
C LEU A 64 -5.17 2.70 13.31
N LEU A 65 -5.24 3.89 12.71
CA LEU A 65 -4.14 4.85 12.73
C LEU A 65 -3.78 5.25 14.17
N TYR A 66 -4.77 5.67 14.96
CA TYR A 66 -4.49 6.08 16.34
C TYR A 66 -4.03 4.93 17.22
N ALA A 67 -4.56 3.73 17.03
CA ALA A 67 -4.07 2.52 17.70
C ALA A 67 -2.61 2.21 17.31
N ALA A 68 -2.26 2.37 16.02
CA ALA A 68 -0.89 2.21 15.54
C ALA A 68 0.06 3.24 16.17
N ILE A 69 -0.35 4.52 16.24
CA ILE A 69 0.46 5.59 16.85
C ILE A 69 0.67 5.34 18.36
N LEU A 70 -0.37 4.92 19.07
CA LEU A 70 -0.26 4.58 20.48
C LEU A 70 0.71 3.42 20.72
N LEU A 71 0.57 2.35 19.93
CA LEU A 71 1.49 1.21 20.02
C LEU A 71 2.91 1.57 19.59
N LEU A 72 3.05 2.42 18.58
CA LEU A 72 4.32 2.97 18.11
C LEU A 72 5.02 3.73 19.24
N PHE A 73 4.30 4.56 20.01
CA PHE A 73 4.89 5.26 21.15
C PHE A 73 5.57 4.30 22.15
N PHE A 74 4.87 3.23 22.53
CA PHE A 74 5.42 2.23 23.45
C PHE A 74 6.62 1.48 22.84
N LEU A 75 6.53 1.15 21.56
CA LEU A 75 7.63 0.53 20.82
C LEU A 75 8.87 1.45 20.79
N LEU A 76 8.70 2.69 20.37
CA LEU A 76 9.80 3.64 20.23
C LEU A 76 10.45 3.99 21.57
N LYS A 77 9.63 4.17 22.63
CA LYS A 77 10.13 4.32 24.01
C LYS A 77 10.97 3.11 24.43
N LYS A 78 10.50 1.89 24.11
CA LYS A 78 11.20 0.65 24.46
C LYS A 78 12.55 0.51 23.77
N ILE A 79 12.66 0.87 22.49
CA ILE A 79 13.88 0.67 21.71
C ILE A 79 14.88 1.81 21.84
N SER A 80 14.42 3.05 22.03
CA SER A 80 15.29 4.23 22.16
C SER A 80 15.66 4.57 23.60
N GLY A 81 14.81 4.18 24.56
CA GLY A 81 14.90 4.64 25.95
C GLY A 81 14.51 6.12 26.16
N SER A 82 14.09 6.83 25.10
CA SER A 82 13.74 8.26 25.16
C SER A 82 12.24 8.48 24.97
N ILE A 83 11.56 8.99 26.00
CA ILE A 83 10.15 9.39 25.93
C ILE A 83 9.96 10.55 24.94
N ILE A 84 10.90 11.51 24.94
CA ILE A 84 10.81 12.72 24.12
C ILE A 84 10.86 12.36 22.63
N VAL A 85 11.83 11.54 22.21
CA VAL A 85 11.95 11.11 20.82
C VAL A 85 10.70 10.31 20.39
N ALA A 86 10.22 9.40 21.24
CA ALA A 86 9.02 8.63 20.97
C ALA A 86 7.79 9.53 20.82
N PHE A 87 7.59 10.47 21.73
CA PHE A 87 6.46 11.41 21.72
C PHE A 87 6.49 12.32 20.48
N LEU A 88 7.62 12.95 20.18
CA LEU A 88 7.74 13.85 19.03
C LEU A 88 7.56 13.10 17.71
N THR A 89 8.08 11.89 17.60
CA THR A 89 7.84 11.04 16.41
C THR A 89 6.35 10.76 16.24
N CYS A 90 5.66 10.34 17.30
CA CYS A 90 4.23 10.04 17.26
C CYS A 90 3.39 11.27 16.96
N MET A 91 3.73 12.42 17.55
CA MET A 91 3.09 13.70 17.28
C MET A 91 3.25 14.08 15.81
N PHE A 92 4.46 13.94 15.26
CA PHE A 92 4.69 14.23 13.84
C PHE A 92 3.91 13.27 12.93
N CYS A 93 3.87 11.97 13.23
CA CYS A 93 3.10 10.99 12.47
C CYS A 93 1.59 11.26 12.51
N SER A 94 1.05 11.77 13.63
CA SER A 94 -0.38 12.03 13.79
C SER A 94 -0.92 13.17 12.93
N ILE A 95 -0.03 14.04 12.42
CA ILE A 95 -0.39 15.17 11.55
C ILE A 95 0.28 15.09 10.18
N HIS A 96 0.99 14.00 9.90
CA HIS A 96 1.69 13.81 8.63
C HIS A 96 0.69 13.69 7.48
N ALA A 97 0.79 14.58 6.48
CA ALA A 97 -0.20 14.74 5.42
C ALA A 97 -0.51 13.42 4.69
N GLU A 98 0.51 12.68 4.27
CA GLU A 98 0.31 11.40 3.56
C GLU A 98 -0.29 10.31 4.45
N ILE A 99 0.08 10.22 5.73
CA ILE A 99 -0.51 9.26 6.67
C ILE A 99 -2.00 9.58 6.86
N LEU A 100 -2.33 10.85 7.09
CA LEU A 100 -3.72 11.30 7.24
C LEU A 100 -4.54 11.09 5.97
N ARG A 101 -3.97 11.37 4.80
CA ARG A 101 -4.61 11.11 3.52
C ARG A 101 -5.06 9.66 3.40
N TYR A 102 -4.19 8.69 3.70
CA TYR A 102 -4.55 7.28 3.63
C TYR A 102 -5.45 6.79 4.77
N ALA A 103 -5.52 7.50 5.88
CA ALA A 103 -6.50 7.23 6.93
C ALA A 103 -7.92 7.62 6.52
N THR A 104 -8.08 8.63 5.65
CA THR A 104 -9.39 9.14 5.21
C THR A 104 -9.96 8.43 3.99
N ILE A 105 -9.22 7.53 3.38
CA ILE A 105 -9.67 6.73 2.23
C ILE A 105 -9.77 5.24 2.61
N MET A 106 -10.60 4.50 1.90
CA MET A 106 -10.80 3.07 2.14
C MET A 106 -9.70 2.26 1.46
N MET A 107 -8.55 2.16 2.14
CA MET A 107 -7.34 1.52 1.64
C MET A 107 -6.64 0.73 2.76
N SER A 108 -5.85 -0.26 2.38
CA SER A 108 -5.21 -1.23 3.29
C SER A 108 -4.03 -0.66 4.11
N GLU A 109 -3.59 0.58 3.83
CA GLU A 109 -2.39 1.18 4.40
C GLU A 109 -2.44 1.29 5.92
N MET A 110 -3.58 1.69 6.50
CA MET A 110 -3.70 1.87 7.95
C MET A 110 -3.72 0.54 8.71
N LEU A 111 -4.42 -0.46 8.16
CA LEU A 111 -4.38 -1.81 8.71
C LEU A 111 -2.98 -2.40 8.61
N PHE A 112 -2.29 -2.19 7.50
CA PHE A 112 -0.91 -2.63 7.32
C PHE A 112 0.06 -1.95 8.28
N LEU A 113 -0.08 -0.63 8.50
CA LEU A 113 0.72 0.12 9.47
C LEU A 113 0.52 -0.43 10.88
N PHE A 114 -0.74 -0.61 11.31
CA PHE A 114 -1.06 -1.16 12.63
C PHE A 114 -0.44 -2.55 12.83
N CYS A 115 -0.67 -3.46 11.89
CA CYS A 115 -0.14 -4.82 11.95
C CYS A 115 1.40 -4.84 11.94
N SER A 116 2.04 -3.94 11.17
CA SER A 116 3.51 -3.84 11.10
C SER A 116 4.11 -3.38 12.42
N VAL A 117 3.56 -2.33 13.03
CA VAL A 117 4.01 -1.84 14.34
C VAL A 117 3.79 -2.91 15.41
N ALA A 118 2.63 -3.60 15.38
CA ALA A 118 2.30 -4.66 16.32
C ALA A 118 3.26 -5.85 16.18
N ALA A 119 3.57 -6.29 14.97
CA ALA A 119 4.48 -7.41 14.74
C ALA A 119 5.91 -7.11 15.24
N ILE A 120 6.42 -5.89 14.97
CA ILE A 120 7.73 -5.46 15.49
C ILE A 120 7.72 -5.37 17.02
N PHE A 121 6.65 -4.81 17.60
CA PHE A 121 6.50 -4.71 19.05
C PHE A 121 6.48 -6.09 19.72
N LEU A 122 5.71 -7.04 19.17
CA LEU A 122 5.64 -8.42 19.68
C LEU A 122 6.99 -9.11 19.55
N MET A 123 7.63 -9.05 18.36
CA MET A 123 8.92 -9.70 18.13
C MET A 123 10.00 -9.22 19.09
N LEU A 124 10.05 -7.91 19.38
CA LEU A 124 11.00 -7.32 20.35
C LEU A 124 10.56 -7.50 21.82
N SER A 125 9.35 -8.01 22.07
CA SER A 125 8.83 -8.26 23.42
C SER A 125 8.96 -9.70 23.88
N ILE A 126 9.06 -10.63 22.93
CA ILE A 126 9.24 -12.06 23.21
C ILE A 126 10.64 -12.30 23.78
N LYS A 127 10.69 -13.09 24.84
CA LYS A 127 11.93 -13.65 25.41
C LYS A 127 12.01 -15.11 24.99
N PRO A 128 12.80 -15.46 23.95
CA PRO A 128 12.83 -16.83 23.42
C PRO A 128 13.20 -17.87 24.48
N GLU A 129 14.07 -17.51 25.42
CA GLU A 129 14.49 -18.40 26.53
C GLU A 129 13.35 -18.80 27.47
N GLN A 130 12.23 -18.07 27.49
CA GLN A 130 11.07 -18.35 28.35
C GLN A 130 9.96 -19.12 27.62
N LEU A 131 10.03 -19.25 26.28
CA LEU A 131 9.00 -19.91 25.50
C LEU A 131 8.71 -21.33 26.01
N PHE A 132 7.42 -21.65 26.07
CA PHE A 132 6.90 -22.97 26.48
C PHE A 132 7.28 -23.37 27.90
N THR A 133 7.58 -22.42 28.79
CA THR A 133 7.79 -22.66 30.23
C THR A 133 6.59 -22.21 31.04
N LYS A 134 6.42 -22.73 32.26
CA LYS A 134 5.38 -22.28 33.19
C LYS A 134 5.46 -20.78 33.50
N LYS A 135 6.68 -20.21 33.55
CA LYS A 135 6.92 -18.76 33.75
C LYS A 135 6.80 -17.94 32.46
N GLY A 136 6.80 -18.59 31.31
CA GLY A 136 6.81 -17.96 29.98
C GLY A 136 5.47 -18.02 29.22
N VAL A 137 4.35 -18.23 29.92
CA VAL A 137 3.01 -18.25 29.30
C VAL A 137 2.77 -16.97 28.50
N ARG A 138 3.13 -15.81 29.06
CA ARG A 138 3.06 -14.53 28.36
C ARG A 138 3.81 -14.56 27.03
N ASP A 139 5.06 -15.01 27.02
CA ASP A 139 5.91 -15.01 25.81
C ASP A 139 5.38 -16.00 24.76
N THR A 140 4.80 -17.12 25.19
CA THR A 140 4.12 -18.08 24.31
C THR A 140 2.86 -17.48 23.69
N VAL A 141 2.03 -16.74 24.45
CA VAL A 141 0.88 -16.02 23.91
C VAL A 141 1.33 -14.94 22.91
N LEU A 142 2.37 -14.19 23.22
CA LEU A 142 2.93 -13.19 22.29
C LEU A 142 3.42 -13.85 20.99
N LEU A 143 4.00 -15.05 21.06
CA LEU A 143 4.40 -15.82 19.87
C LEU A 143 3.19 -16.23 19.03
N VAL A 144 2.12 -16.73 19.65
CA VAL A 144 0.89 -17.07 18.91
C VAL A 144 0.30 -15.86 18.20
N LEU A 145 0.25 -14.71 18.88
CA LEU A 145 -0.19 -13.46 18.27
C LEU A 145 0.73 -13.01 17.13
N LEU A 146 2.04 -13.18 17.29
CA LEU A 146 3.01 -12.85 16.23
C LEU A 146 2.84 -13.79 15.01
N LEU A 147 2.65 -15.08 15.21
CA LEU A 147 2.38 -16.05 14.15
C LEU A 147 1.11 -15.66 13.36
N PHE A 148 0.04 -15.30 14.08
CA PHE A 148 -1.17 -14.78 13.43
C PHE A 148 -0.89 -13.53 12.61
N LEU A 149 -0.19 -12.52 13.19
CA LEU A 149 0.10 -11.26 12.50
C LEU A 149 1.01 -11.44 11.29
N VAL A 150 2.05 -12.28 11.37
CA VAL A 150 2.96 -12.56 10.24
C VAL A 150 2.17 -13.10 9.04
N ASN A 151 1.23 -14.03 9.27
CA ASN A 151 0.39 -14.55 8.21
C ASN A 151 -0.66 -13.55 7.73
N TYR A 152 -1.26 -12.78 8.65
CA TYR A 152 -2.27 -11.78 8.30
C TYR A 152 -1.68 -10.62 7.51
N ILE A 153 -0.48 -10.14 7.84
CA ILE A 153 0.25 -9.09 7.12
C ILE A 153 0.43 -9.45 5.64
N TYR A 154 0.76 -10.70 5.33
CA TYR A 154 0.85 -11.20 3.96
C TYR A 154 -0.47 -11.02 3.19
N PHE A 155 -1.59 -11.30 3.85
CA PHE A 155 -2.92 -11.12 3.27
C PHE A 155 -3.42 -9.68 3.27
N VAL A 156 -2.84 -8.78 4.06
CA VAL A 156 -3.19 -7.35 4.01
C VAL A 156 -2.52 -6.68 2.82
N ARG A 157 -1.21 -6.92 2.62
CA ARG A 157 -0.43 -6.34 1.52
C ARG A 157 0.77 -7.23 1.17
N THR A 158 1.03 -7.39 -0.13
CA THR A 158 2.21 -8.11 -0.61
C THR A 158 3.53 -7.46 -0.16
N MET A 159 3.58 -6.13 -0.01
CA MET A 159 4.72 -5.40 0.59
C MET A 159 5.05 -5.85 2.01
N GLY A 160 4.10 -6.48 2.71
CA GLY A 160 4.32 -7.07 4.02
C GLY A 160 5.36 -8.17 4.04
N THR A 161 5.65 -8.78 2.90
CA THR A 161 6.71 -9.79 2.76
C THR A 161 8.08 -9.25 3.20
N SER A 162 8.38 -7.96 3.01
CA SER A 162 9.62 -7.32 3.47
C SER A 162 9.76 -7.39 5.00
N LEU A 163 8.68 -7.11 5.75
CA LEU A 163 8.66 -7.21 7.20
C LEU A 163 8.72 -8.66 7.68
N ILE A 164 7.98 -9.54 7.01
CA ILE A 164 7.96 -10.97 7.35
C ILE A 164 9.36 -11.57 7.20
N LEU A 165 10.04 -11.31 6.08
CA LEU A 165 11.42 -11.74 5.86
C LEU A 165 12.37 -11.15 6.90
N ALA A 166 12.21 -9.89 7.25
CA ALA A 166 13.02 -9.25 8.31
C ALA A 166 12.84 -9.96 9.67
N ILE A 167 11.61 -10.31 10.05
CA ILE A 167 11.31 -11.06 11.27
C ILE A 167 11.91 -12.47 11.23
N ILE A 168 11.79 -13.17 10.11
CA ILE A 168 12.35 -14.51 9.92
C ILE A 168 13.89 -14.46 10.02
N ILE A 169 14.54 -13.55 9.27
CA ILE A 169 16.00 -13.40 9.31
C ILE A 169 16.47 -13.01 10.73
N TYR A 170 15.75 -12.09 11.38
CA TYR A 170 16.06 -11.67 12.74
C TYR A 170 15.96 -12.85 13.73
N SER A 171 14.92 -13.67 13.63
CA SER A 171 14.76 -14.87 14.47
C SER A 171 15.85 -15.92 14.21
N GLY A 172 16.30 -16.07 12.95
CA GLY A 172 17.44 -16.90 12.58
C GLY A 172 18.76 -16.40 13.19
N ILE A 173 18.99 -15.07 13.17
CA ILE A 173 20.17 -14.47 13.81
C ILE A 173 20.11 -14.65 15.33
N LEU A 174 18.92 -14.55 15.94
CA LEU A 174 18.75 -14.88 17.37
C LEU A 174 19.08 -16.35 17.66
N PHE A 175 18.72 -17.28 16.79
CA PHE A 175 19.06 -18.70 16.91
C PHE A 175 20.56 -18.96 16.84
N LEU A 176 21.32 -18.14 16.09
CA LEU A 176 22.78 -18.27 16.06
C LEU A 176 23.47 -17.95 17.39
N LYS A 177 22.84 -17.18 18.30
CA LYS A 177 23.41 -16.84 19.60
C LYS A 177 23.70 -18.07 20.48
N PRO A 178 22.72 -18.97 20.75
CA PRO A 178 23.01 -20.20 21.47
C PRO A 178 23.96 -21.11 20.68
N CYS A 179 23.88 -21.18 19.33
CA CYS A 179 24.82 -21.94 18.54
C CYS A 179 26.28 -21.49 18.75
N TYR A 180 26.52 -20.16 18.73
CA TYR A 180 27.84 -19.60 19.01
C TYR A 180 28.29 -19.84 20.45
N ALA A 181 27.38 -19.72 21.44
CA ALA A 181 27.66 -20.03 22.83
C ALA A 181 28.07 -21.51 23.02
N LEU A 182 27.44 -22.42 22.30
CA LEU A 182 27.83 -23.84 22.24
C LEU A 182 29.27 -24.00 21.76
N TYR A 183 29.57 -23.42 20.60
CA TYR A 183 30.91 -23.54 20.03
C TYR A 183 32.00 -23.02 20.98
N LYS A 184 31.76 -21.86 21.62
CA LYS A 184 32.70 -21.25 22.56
C LYS A 184 32.91 -22.06 23.83
N ASN A 185 31.83 -22.65 24.36
CA ASN A 185 31.83 -23.37 25.64
C ASN A 185 31.82 -24.90 25.48
N ARG A 186 32.24 -25.42 24.32
CA ARG A 186 32.20 -26.86 24.02
C ARG A 186 32.92 -27.76 25.03
N LYS A 187 33.95 -27.24 25.72
CA LYS A 187 34.69 -27.95 26.77
C LYS A 187 33.85 -28.17 28.03
N ASN A 188 32.82 -27.36 28.29
CA ASN A 188 31.98 -27.43 29.49
C ASN A 188 30.71 -28.33 29.24
N LEU A 189 30.60 -28.97 28.08
CA LEU A 189 29.46 -29.82 27.73
C LEU A 189 29.43 -31.14 28.53
N GLU A 190 30.51 -31.50 29.20
CA GLU A 190 30.59 -32.65 30.09
C GLU A 190 29.72 -32.45 31.34
N GLU A 191 29.49 -31.19 31.78
CA GLU A 191 28.59 -30.88 32.87
C GLU A 191 27.12 -31.04 32.45
N SER A 192 26.43 -32.02 33.04
CA SER A 192 25.06 -32.42 32.66
C SER A 192 24.04 -31.26 32.81
N SER A 193 24.20 -30.40 33.79
CA SER A 193 23.32 -29.23 34.05
C SER A 193 23.46 -28.18 32.97
N PHE A 194 24.69 -27.85 32.57
CA PHE A 194 24.99 -26.93 31.51
C PHE A 194 24.45 -27.43 30.16
N ARG A 195 24.70 -28.68 29.84
CA ARG A 195 24.22 -29.32 28.61
C ARG A 195 22.69 -29.23 28.50
N LYS A 196 21.94 -29.61 29.56
CA LYS A 196 20.47 -29.60 29.58
C LYS A 196 19.92 -28.18 29.35
N THR A 197 20.43 -27.18 30.07
CA THR A 197 19.99 -25.79 29.95
C THR A 197 20.27 -25.24 28.55
N PHE A 198 21.44 -25.56 28.02
CA PHE A 198 21.86 -25.15 26.70
C PHE A 198 20.96 -25.73 25.60
N PHE A 199 20.72 -27.07 25.60
CA PHE A 199 19.82 -27.68 24.60
C PHE A 199 18.39 -27.18 24.70
N GLN A 200 17.90 -26.86 25.87
CA GLN A 200 16.59 -26.20 26.04
C GLN A 200 16.54 -24.81 25.38
N GLN A 201 17.60 -24.01 25.53
CA GLN A 201 17.68 -22.71 24.84
C GLN A 201 17.74 -22.89 23.34
N LEU A 202 18.61 -23.76 22.84
CA LEU A 202 18.72 -24.04 21.41
C LEU A 202 17.38 -24.46 20.82
N LEU A 203 16.66 -25.35 21.50
CA LEU A 203 15.33 -25.81 21.07
C LEU A 203 14.32 -24.64 21.00
N ARG A 204 14.27 -23.77 22.01
CA ARG A 204 13.31 -22.67 22.05
C ARG A 204 13.57 -21.61 21.00
N TYR A 205 14.82 -21.22 20.79
CA TYR A 205 15.20 -20.31 19.73
C TYR A 205 14.99 -20.92 18.33
N GLY A 206 15.30 -22.24 18.19
CA GLY A 206 15.02 -22.99 16.97
C GLY A 206 13.54 -23.09 16.67
N LEU A 207 12.69 -23.39 17.67
CA LEU A 207 11.24 -23.42 17.52
C LEU A 207 10.68 -22.04 17.10
N LEU A 208 11.16 -20.95 17.67
CA LEU A 208 10.76 -19.61 17.25
C LEU A 208 11.02 -19.41 15.74
N PHE A 209 12.22 -19.73 15.29
CA PHE A 209 12.60 -19.59 13.88
C PHE A 209 11.78 -20.52 12.96
N VAL A 210 11.67 -21.80 13.33
CA VAL A 210 10.95 -22.80 12.53
C VAL A 210 9.45 -22.51 12.46
N LEU A 211 8.82 -22.09 13.56
CA LEU A 211 7.41 -21.77 13.59
C LEU A 211 7.11 -20.51 12.74
N LEU A 212 7.92 -19.47 12.83
CA LEU A 212 7.74 -18.26 12.01
C LEU A 212 7.93 -18.57 10.51
N THR A 213 8.98 -19.31 10.17
CA THR A 213 9.28 -19.69 8.79
C THR A 213 8.22 -20.64 8.24
N GLY A 214 7.93 -21.71 8.96
CA GLY A 214 7.00 -22.77 8.53
C GLY A 214 5.56 -22.26 8.41
N SER A 215 5.08 -21.44 9.36
CA SER A 215 3.74 -20.86 9.28
C SER A 215 3.59 -19.95 8.06
N PHE A 216 4.57 -19.09 7.78
CA PHE A 216 4.53 -18.20 6.62
C PHE A 216 4.55 -18.98 5.29
N TRP A 217 5.51 -19.91 5.14
CA TRP A 217 5.60 -20.70 3.91
C TRP A 217 4.39 -21.59 3.70
N GLY A 218 3.86 -22.21 4.76
CA GLY A 218 2.63 -23.01 4.71
C GLY A 218 1.43 -22.19 4.26
N THR A 219 1.25 -21.00 4.82
CA THR A 219 0.17 -20.07 4.42
C THR A 219 0.32 -19.60 2.97
N LYS A 220 1.55 -19.24 2.57
CA LYS A 220 1.83 -18.83 1.18
C LYS A 220 1.54 -19.97 0.20
N MET A 221 2.00 -21.18 0.50
CA MET A 221 1.73 -22.36 -0.36
C MET A 221 0.23 -22.64 -0.47
N ALA A 222 -0.51 -22.62 0.63
CA ALA A 222 -1.96 -22.83 0.62
C ALA A 222 -2.68 -21.78 -0.25
N TRP A 223 -2.25 -20.51 -0.18
CA TRP A 223 -2.78 -19.44 -1.00
C TRP A 223 -2.44 -19.61 -2.49
N ASP A 224 -1.21 -20.01 -2.81
CA ASP A 224 -0.77 -20.28 -4.17
C ASP A 224 -1.53 -21.45 -4.80
N VAL A 225 -1.76 -22.53 -4.05
CA VAL A 225 -2.58 -23.68 -4.48
C VAL A 225 -4.01 -23.24 -4.75
N ARG A 226 -4.63 -22.47 -3.84
CA ARG A 226 -5.98 -21.92 -4.04
C ARG A 226 -6.06 -21.11 -5.34
N ASN A 227 -5.10 -20.23 -5.58
CA ASN A 227 -5.12 -19.38 -6.76
C ASN A 227 -4.88 -20.17 -8.07
N LYS A 228 -4.01 -21.17 -8.03
CA LYS A 228 -3.77 -22.07 -9.15
C LYS A 228 -5.03 -22.85 -9.54
N ASN A 229 -5.80 -23.32 -8.57
CA ASN A 229 -7.05 -24.05 -8.80
C ASN A 229 -8.15 -23.17 -9.42
N VAL A 230 -8.03 -21.86 -9.31
CA VAL A 230 -8.94 -20.87 -9.94
C VAL A 230 -8.45 -20.45 -11.34
N GLY A 231 -7.37 -21.03 -11.84
CA GLY A 231 -6.84 -20.77 -13.20
C GLY A 231 -5.97 -19.51 -13.32
N LYS A 232 -5.54 -18.91 -12.19
CA LYS A 232 -4.58 -17.79 -12.18
C LYS A 232 -3.43 -18.09 -11.25
N THR A 233 -2.21 -17.82 -11.71
CA THR A 233 -1.01 -17.95 -10.86
C THR A 233 -0.74 -16.64 -10.14
N SER A 234 -0.31 -16.71 -8.87
CA SER A 234 0.15 -15.56 -8.08
C SER A 234 1.39 -14.87 -8.67
N ASN A 235 1.94 -15.42 -9.75
CA ASN A 235 3.14 -14.93 -10.43
C ASN A 235 2.92 -13.71 -11.34
N ASP A 236 1.70 -13.22 -11.52
CA ASP A 236 1.44 -12.10 -12.42
C ASP A 236 2.13 -10.81 -11.97
N TYR A 237 2.19 -10.55 -10.65
CA TYR A 237 2.97 -9.44 -10.12
C TYR A 237 4.47 -9.59 -10.39
N ILE A 238 5.03 -10.81 -10.22
CA ILE A 238 6.44 -11.07 -10.48
C ILE A 238 6.74 -10.88 -11.98
N LYS A 239 5.84 -11.32 -12.85
CA LYS A 239 5.98 -11.10 -14.31
C LYS A 239 5.99 -9.61 -14.66
N ASP A 240 5.12 -8.81 -14.03
CA ASP A 240 5.08 -7.36 -14.25
C ASP A 240 6.36 -6.66 -13.77
N PHE A 241 6.95 -7.12 -12.67
CA PHE A 241 8.27 -6.68 -12.24
C PHE A 241 9.35 -6.92 -13.28
N MET A 242 9.30 -8.06 -13.96
CA MET A 242 10.32 -8.46 -14.93
C MET A 242 10.16 -7.81 -16.30
N LYS A 243 9.08 -7.04 -16.51
CA LYS A 243 8.84 -6.33 -17.78
C LYS A 243 9.53 -4.97 -17.83
N LYS A 244 9.81 -4.51 -19.04
CA LYS A 244 10.22 -3.12 -19.31
C LYS A 244 9.08 -2.15 -18.99
N PRO A 245 9.35 -0.83 -18.86
CA PRO A 245 8.32 0.17 -18.63
C PRO A 245 7.20 0.17 -19.68
N ASN A 246 7.48 -0.27 -20.91
CA ASN A 246 6.48 -0.42 -21.96
C ASN A 246 5.51 -1.62 -21.77
N GLY A 247 5.76 -2.48 -20.78
CA GLY A 247 4.91 -3.62 -20.43
C GLY A 247 4.94 -4.80 -21.42
N GLN A 248 5.68 -4.71 -22.52
CA GLN A 248 5.63 -5.68 -23.62
C GLN A 248 6.75 -6.71 -23.59
N THR A 249 7.96 -6.32 -23.20
CA THR A 249 9.15 -7.16 -23.24
C THR A 249 9.79 -7.34 -21.85
N MET A 250 10.53 -8.43 -21.67
CA MET A 250 11.28 -8.68 -20.43
C MET A 250 12.43 -7.68 -20.29
N ALA A 251 12.66 -7.21 -19.07
CA ALA A 251 13.78 -6.32 -18.74
C ALA A 251 15.11 -7.09 -18.79
N ASN A 252 16.11 -6.50 -19.45
CA ASN A 252 17.48 -6.99 -19.46
C ASN A 252 18.27 -6.42 -18.26
N TRP A 253 19.57 -6.75 -18.15
CA TRP A 253 20.41 -6.29 -17.05
C TRP A 253 20.58 -4.76 -16.99
N ASP A 254 20.70 -4.11 -18.15
CA ASP A 254 20.83 -2.65 -18.20
C ASP A 254 19.52 -1.96 -17.80
N ASP A 255 18.37 -2.51 -18.18
CA ASP A 255 17.05 -2.03 -17.74
C ASP A 255 16.94 -2.12 -16.20
N TRP A 256 17.40 -3.22 -15.59
CA TRP A 256 17.41 -3.37 -14.14
C TRP A 256 18.36 -2.38 -13.46
N LYS A 257 19.58 -2.22 -13.99
CA LYS A 257 20.57 -1.27 -13.46
C LYS A 257 20.03 0.15 -13.50
N ASN A 258 19.48 0.58 -14.63
CA ASN A 258 18.89 1.91 -14.78
C ASN A 258 17.74 2.10 -13.80
N ARG A 259 16.81 1.15 -13.71
CA ARG A 259 15.68 1.20 -12.78
C ARG A 259 16.13 1.34 -11.33
N ILE A 260 17.11 0.56 -10.88
CA ILE A 260 17.65 0.63 -9.52
C ILE A 260 18.30 1.99 -9.27
N THR A 261 19.07 2.51 -10.23
CA THR A 261 19.77 3.80 -10.11
C THR A 261 18.77 4.96 -10.06
N ASP A 262 17.76 4.98 -10.94
CA ASP A 262 16.76 6.02 -11.03
C ASP A 262 15.85 6.02 -9.79
N ASN A 263 15.40 4.84 -9.36
CA ASN A 263 14.65 4.70 -8.13
C ASN A 263 15.47 5.13 -6.92
N PHE A 264 16.75 4.73 -6.82
CA PHE A 264 17.62 5.15 -5.72
C PHE A 264 17.74 6.66 -5.65
N GLY A 265 18.00 7.32 -6.78
CA GLY A 265 18.04 8.79 -6.86
C GLY A 265 16.71 9.43 -6.47
N SER A 266 15.58 8.89 -6.96
CA SER A 266 14.25 9.39 -6.65
C SER A 266 13.89 9.19 -5.17
N TYR A 267 14.17 8.02 -4.60
CA TYR A 267 13.90 7.78 -3.17
C TYR A 267 14.80 8.63 -2.27
N LEU A 268 16.08 8.71 -2.55
CA LEU A 268 17.03 9.49 -1.74
C LEU A 268 16.75 10.99 -1.78
N ASN A 269 16.53 11.56 -2.98
CA ASN A 269 16.51 13.01 -3.17
C ASN A 269 15.11 13.63 -3.09
N LYS A 270 14.04 12.83 -3.32
CA LYS A 270 12.65 13.30 -3.42
C LYS A 270 11.72 12.64 -2.42
N TRP A 271 11.54 11.30 -2.49
CA TRP A 271 10.54 10.61 -1.69
C TRP A 271 10.86 10.62 -0.18
N LEU A 272 12.09 10.31 0.22
CA LEU A 272 12.48 10.29 1.61
C LEU A 272 12.48 11.69 2.25
N PRO A 273 13.01 12.76 1.61
CA PRO A 273 12.83 14.11 2.09
C PRO A 273 11.36 14.54 2.19
N ASN A 274 10.51 14.19 1.22
CA ASN A 274 9.09 14.49 1.31
C ASN A 274 8.43 13.75 2.49
N ALA A 275 8.73 12.46 2.67
CA ALA A 275 8.22 11.66 3.78
C ALA A 275 8.58 12.20 5.17
N ILE A 276 9.71 12.90 5.31
CA ILE A 276 10.20 13.43 6.60
C ILE A 276 9.90 14.92 6.76
N LEU A 277 9.99 15.70 5.67
CA LEU A 277 9.90 17.16 5.71
C LEU A 277 8.60 17.72 5.12
N ASN A 278 7.71 16.88 4.58
CA ASN A 278 6.54 17.30 3.80
C ASN A 278 6.88 18.31 2.66
N THR A 279 8.10 18.26 2.13
CA THR A 279 8.52 19.19 1.08
C THR A 279 7.94 18.77 -0.27
N PRO A 280 7.38 19.72 -1.05
CA PRO A 280 6.96 19.43 -2.41
C PRO A 280 8.14 18.99 -3.28
N TYR A 281 7.88 18.16 -4.26
CA TYR A 281 8.90 17.65 -5.20
C TYR A 281 8.30 17.53 -6.61
N ASN A 282 9.18 17.60 -7.62
CA ASN A 282 8.83 17.31 -8.99
C ASN A 282 9.55 16.03 -9.45
N LEU A 283 8.78 14.99 -9.76
CA LEU A 283 9.34 13.69 -10.17
C LEU A 283 9.98 13.74 -11.55
N THR A 284 9.46 14.56 -12.46
CA THR A 284 9.95 14.65 -13.84
C THR A 284 11.20 15.51 -13.98
N ALA A 285 11.47 16.40 -13.03
CA ALA A 285 12.65 17.25 -13.04
C ALA A 285 13.87 16.47 -12.50
N LYS A 286 15.06 16.76 -13.06
CA LYS A 286 16.34 16.29 -12.48
C LYS A 286 16.50 16.89 -11.08
N SER A 287 17.09 16.09 -10.16
CA SER A 287 17.36 16.57 -8.80
C SER A 287 18.41 17.69 -8.82
N SER A 288 18.10 18.80 -8.15
CA SER A 288 19.06 19.90 -7.94
C SER A 288 20.14 19.51 -6.91
N GLY A 289 21.28 20.22 -6.91
CA GLY A 289 22.34 19.99 -5.92
C GLY A 289 21.85 20.15 -4.48
N GLY A 290 20.90 21.08 -4.22
CA GLY A 290 20.29 21.28 -2.92
C GLY A 290 19.39 20.09 -2.49
N GLU A 291 18.65 19.48 -3.42
CA GLU A 291 17.86 18.28 -3.14
C GLU A 291 18.73 17.08 -2.82
N ILE A 292 19.84 16.90 -3.56
CA ILE A 292 20.81 15.84 -3.32
C ILE A 292 21.46 16.02 -1.93
N PHE A 293 21.93 17.21 -1.61
CA PHE A 293 22.54 17.50 -0.30
C PHE A 293 21.55 17.23 0.85
N ARG A 294 20.30 17.69 0.72
CA ARG A 294 19.23 17.44 1.69
C ARG A 294 18.95 15.96 1.86
N GLY A 295 18.83 15.22 0.76
CA GLY A 295 18.63 13.76 0.78
C GLY A 295 19.76 13.02 1.49
N MET A 296 21.02 13.38 1.19
CA MET A 296 22.19 12.79 1.84
C MET A 296 22.25 13.11 3.34
N LEU A 297 21.93 14.34 3.75
CA LEU A 297 21.91 14.73 5.15
C LEU A 297 20.84 13.94 5.93
N ILE A 298 19.65 13.79 5.36
CA ILE A 298 18.58 13.00 5.96
C ILE A 298 19.00 11.53 6.09
N ALA A 299 19.53 10.95 5.02
CA ALA A 299 20.00 9.56 5.03
C ALA A 299 21.12 9.36 6.06
N PHE A 300 22.07 10.29 6.17
CA PHE A 300 23.11 10.27 7.20
C PHE A 300 22.52 10.23 8.60
N LEU A 301 21.55 11.11 8.90
CA LEU A 301 20.91 11.14 10.22
C LEU A 301 20.15 9.85 10.53
N ILE A 302 19.46 9.27 9.55
CA ILE A 302 18.74 7.99 9.70
C ILE A 302 19.75 6.86 9.98
N ILE A 303 20.80 6.74 9.20
CA ILE A 303 21.82 5.69 9.36
C ILE A 303 22.54 5.86 10.69
N PHE A 304 22.92 7.09 11.04
CA PHE A 304 23.56 7.36 12.32
C PHE A 304 22.64 7.03 13.51
N GLY A 305 21.35 7.40 13.41
CA GLY A 305 20.33 7.04 14.38
C GLY A 305 20.19 5.52 14.54
N LEU A 306 20.15 4.79 13.43
CA LEU A 306 20.06 3.33 13.40
C LEU A 306 21.28 2.66 14.09
N ILE A 307 22.50 3.12 13.77
CA ILE A 307 23.75 2.62 14.37
C ILE A 307 23.80 2.87 15.89
N LYS A 308 23.28 4.01 16.35
CA LYS A 308 23.28 4.39 17.77
C LYS A 308 22.10 3.83 18.56
N LEU A 309 21.15 3.16 17.91
CA LEU A 309 19.97 2.62 18.57
C LEU A 309 20.34 1.47 19.51
N PRO A 310 19.98 1.54 20.81
CA PRO A 310 20.44 0.57 21.81
C PRO A 310 19.77 -0.81 21.68
N LYS A 311 18.54 -0.85 21.18
CA LYS A 311 17.75 -2.08 21.04
C LYS A 311 16.95 -2.04 19.72
N GLY A 312 16.70 -3.21 19.12
CA GLY A 312 15.85 -3.33 17.93
C GLY A 312 16.45 -2.79 16.63
N GLY A 313 17.64 -2.19 16.65
CA GLY A 313 18.27 -1.61 15.47
C GLY A 313 18.45 -2.62 14.34
N LEU A 314 18.85 -3.85 14.65
CA LEU A 314 19.00 -4.91 13.64
C LEU A 314 17.67 -5.26 12.97
N LEU A 315 16.58 -5.42 13.73
CA LEU A 315 15.27 -5.72 13.14
C LEU A 315 14.77 -4.56 12.26
N LEU A 316 14.94 -3.31 12.70
CA LEU A 316 14.60 -2.14 11.89
C LEU A 316 15.47 -2.04 10.63
N PHE A 317 16.77 -2.32 10.74
CA PHE A 317 17.67 -2.38 9.59
C PHE A 317 17.19 -3.40 8.55
N LEU A 318 16.87 -4.61 8.99
CA LEU A 318 16.38 -5.68 8.10
C LEU A 318 15.04 -5.29 7.46
N TYR A 319 14.11 -4.74 8.24
CA TYR A 319 12.80 -4.34 7.71
C TYR A 319 12.89 -3.19 6.71
N LEU A 320 13.56 -2.11 7.09
CA LEU A 320 13.69 -0.92 6.23
C LEU A 320 14.55 -1.23 5.00
N GLY A 321 15.63 -2.00 5.19
CA GLY A 321 16.50 -2.45 4.11
C GLY A 321 15.75 -3.35 3.10
N ALA A 322 14.97 -4.33 3.58
CA ALA A 322 14.16 -5.17 2.71
C ALA A 322 13.06 -4.37 1.99
N THR A 323 12.44 -3.40 2.68
CA THR A 323 11.44 -2.51 2.06
C THR A 323 12.08 -1.67 0.96
N MET A 324 13.24 -1.06 1.22
CA MET A 324 13.98 -0.29 0.21
C MET A 324 14.44 -1.17 -0.95
N ALA A 325 14.93 -2.39 -0.70
CA ALA A 325 15.34 -3.32 -1.75
C ALA A 325 14.17 -3.64 -2.71
N VAL A 326 12.96 -3.88 -2.19
CA VAL A 326 11.77 -4.06 -3.03
C VAL A 326 11.46 -2.81 -3.84
N LEU A 327 11.48 -1.63 -3.21
CA LEU A 327 11.16 -0.36 -3.87
C LEU A 327 12.17 0.03 -4.95
N LEU A 328 13.43 -0.32 -4.79
CA LEU A 328 14.48 -0.06 -5.80
C LEU A 328 14.27 -0.86 -7.09
N VAL A 329 13.72 -2.06 -7.00
CA VAL A 329 13.42 -2.87 -8.18
C VAL A 329 11.99 -2.67 -8.70
N TRP A 330 11.13 -1.92 -7.97
CA TRP A 330 9.75 -1.64 -8.37
C TRP A 330 9.69 -0.82 -9.65
N PRO A 331 8.77 -1.12 -10.59
CA PRO A 331 8.61 -0.29 -11.79
C PRO A 331 8.28 1.16 -11.41
N GLU A 332 9.00 2.12 -12.02
CA GLU A 332 8.92 3.55 -11.68
C GLU A 332 7.50 4.12 -11.75
N GLN A 333 6.74 3.69 -12.75
CA GLN A 333 5.34 4.09 -12.96
C GLN A 333 4.40 3.77 -11.79
N TYR A 334 4.77 2.84 -10.93
CA TYR A 334 4.03 2.45 -9.72
C TYR A 334 4.70 2.97 -8.45
N GLY A 335 5.78 3.76 -8.57
CA GLY A 335 6.48 4.35 -7.43
C GLY A 335 5.60 5.30 -6.63
N GLY A 336 5.99 5.57 -5.40
CA GLY A 336 5.33 6.58 -4.58
C GLY A 336 5.35 6.31 -3.08
N LEU A 337 4.97 7.32 -2.31
CA LEU A 337 4.90 7.23 -0.85
C LEU A 337 3.90 6.18 -0.35
N ARG A 338 2.92 5.79 -1.16
CA ARG A 338 1.92 4.78 -0.82
C ARG A 338 2.55 3.46 -0.33
N TYR A 339 3.56 2.98 -1.03
CA TYR A 339 4.22 1.72 -0.67
C TYR A 339 5.17 1.86 0.52
N PHE A 340 5.47 3.08 0.89
CA PHE A 340 6.39 3.46 1.93
C PHE A 340 5.70 3.78 3.27
N ILE A 341 4.37 3.96 3.28
CA ILE A 341 3.59 4.50 4.41
C ILE A 341 3.87 3.78 5.73
N ALA A 342 3.90 2.43 5.75
CA ALA A 342 4.18 1.70 6.99
C ALA A 342 5.63 1.85 7.49
N ALA A 343 6.55 2.26 6.63
CA ALA A 343 7.95 2.52 6.97
C ALA A 343 8.21 3.98 7.39
N ILE A 344 7.37 4.93 6.95
CA ILE A 344 7.52 6.37 7.25
C ILE A 344 7.72 6.64 8.75
N PRO A 345 6.92 6.10 9.67
CA PRO A 345 7.10 6.37 11.11
C PRO A 345 8.48 5.95 11.64
N PHE A 346 9.05 4.88 11.10
CA PHE A 346 10.37 4.41 11.50
C PHE A 346 11.50 5.28 10.91
N PHE A 347 11.33 5.79 9.69
CA PHE A 347 12.29 6.75 9.13
C PHE A 347 12.26 8.08 9.88
N ILE A 348 11.08 8.60 10.21
CA ILE A 348 10.93 9.81 11.05
C ILE A 348 11.57 9.58 12.43
N PHE A 349 11.30 8.42 13.04
CA PHE A 349 11.90 8.06 14.32
C PHE A 349 13.43 8.03 14.25
N LEU A 350 14.00 7.34 13.27
CA LEU A 350 15.45 7.24 13.13
C LEU A 350 16.09 8.58 12.82
N PHE A 351 15.41 9.44 12.08
CA PHE A 351 15.84 10.81 11.82
C PHE A 351 15.90 11.64 13.12
N PHE A 352 14.82 11.67 13.93
CA PHE A 352 14.83 12.37 15.22
C PHE A 352 15.82 11.76 16.21
N TYR A 353 15.91 10.44 16.23
CA TYR A 353 16.89 9.76 17.07
C TYR A 353 18.31 10.04 16.62
N GLY A 354 18.57 10.19 15.32
CA GLY A 354 19.85 10.61 14.76
C GLY A 354 20.24 12.02 15.20
N ILE A 355 19.31 12.99 15.12
CA ILE A 355 19.53 14.35 15.66
C ILE A 355 19.89 14.28 17.14
N ASN A 356 19.09 13.57 17.94
CA ASN A 356 19.36 13.38 19.36
C ASN A 356 20.75 12.78 19.62
N ALA A 357 21.11 11.75 18.85
CA ALA A 357 22.39 11.07 18.98
C ALA A 357 23.58 11.98 18.58
N VAL A 358 23.45 12.76 17.50
CA VAL A 358 24.49 13.72 17.06
C VAL A 358 24.75 14.77 18.13
N ILE A 359 23.70 15.35 18.70
CA ILE A 359 23.83 16.40 19.72
C ILE A 359 24.45 15.86 21.00
N LEU A 360 24.03 14.65 21.44
CA LEU A 360 24.53 14.07 22.71
C LEU A 360 25.90 13.39 22.58
N TYR A 361 26.33 13.04 21.35
CA TYR A 361 27.59 12.30 21.15
C TYR A 361 28.83 13.03 21.65
N PRO A 362 29.03 14.35 21.36
CA PRO A 362 30.21 15.10 21.85
C PRO A 362 30.27 15.18 23.38
N GLY A 363 29.09 15.30 24.04
CA GLY A 363 29.01 15.37 25.49
C GLY A 363 29.49 14.09 26.19
N LYS A 364 29.05 12.92 25.70
CA LYS A 364 29.49 11.62 26.20
C LYS A 364 31.02 11.42 26.05
N ARG A 365 31.59 11.86 24.92
CA ARG A 365 33.03 11.74 24.67
C ARG A 365 33.88 12.70 25.50
N ARG A 366 33.35 13.91 25.77
CA ARG A 366 34.07 14.97 26.50
C ARG A 366 33.71 15.04 28.01
N ARG A 367 32.91 14.10 28.54
CA ARG A 367 32.34 14.13 29.90
C ARG A 367 31.61 15.44 30.28
N LYS A 368 31.10 16.17 29.28
CA LYS A 368 30.32 17.39 29.48
C LYS A 368 28.83 17.03 29.53
N ASN A 369 28.12 17.55 30.52
CA ASN A 369 26.67 17.42 30.64
C ASN A 369 25.99 18.34 29.60
N ILE A 370 25.57 17.79 28.49
CA ILE A 370 24.69 18.51 27.54
C ILE A 370 23.28 18.47 28.11
N PRO A 371 22.61 19.62 28.29
CA PRO A 371 21.26 19.67 28.80
C PRO A 371 20.30 18.84 27.91
N VAL A 372 19.49 18.01 28.53
CA VAL A 372 18.54 17.10 27.85
C VAL A 372 17.50 17.87 27.01
N PHE A 373 17.23 19.13 27.39
CA PHE A 373 16.29 19.97 26.63
C PHE A 373 16.83 20.42 25.28
N LEU A 374 18.13 20.48 25.04
CA LEU A 374 18.71 20.98 23.79
C LEU A 374 18.33 20.09 22.56
N PRO A 375 18.49 18.74 22.59
CA PRO A 375 17.98 17.91 21.52
C PRO A 375 16.46 18.02 21.35
N ALA A 376 15.71 18.12 22.47
CA ALA A 376 14.26 18.27 22.42
C ALA A 376 13.85 19.58 21.74
N ALA A 377 14.49 20.71 22.10
CA ALA A 377 14.23 22.01 21.48
C ALA A 377 14.52 21.99 19.98
N CYS A 378 15.66 21.41 19.55
CA CYS A 378 15.99 21.27 18.13
C CYS A 378 14.92 20.44 17.38
N MET A 379 14.48 19.33 17.94
CA MET A 379 13.44 18.48 17.34
C MET A 379 12.08 19.18 17.31
N ILE A 380 11.70 19.93 18.33
CA ILE A 380 10.45 20.71 18.38
C ILE A 380 10.48 21.82 17.33
N ILE A 381 11.56 22.61 17.24
CA ILE A 381 11.71 23.66 16.25
C ILE A 381 11.61 23.07 14.84
N PHE A 382 12.32 21.95 14.62
CA PHE A 382 12.24 21.23 13.35
C PHE A 382 10.79 20.79 13.04
N ALA A 383 10.13 20.15 14.00
CA ALA A 383 8.75 19.73 13.83
C ALA A 383 7.83 20.92 13.49
N LEU A 384 7.92 22.05 14.19
CA LEU A 384 7.11 23.24 13.93
C LEU A 384 7.34 23.80 12.53
N ILE A 385 8.59 23.90 12.07
CA ILE A 385 8.92 24.39 10.73
C ILE A 385 8.30 23.53 9.64
N PHE A 386 8.38 22.21 9.75
CA PHE A 386 7.92 21.30 8.70
C PHE A 386 6.46 20.85 8.84
N MET A 387 5.85 21.05 10.02
CA MET A 387 4.42 20.82 10.22
C MET A 387 3.55 21.97 9.71
N PHE A 388 4.05 23.18 9.73
CA PHE A 388 3.28 24.35 9.31
C PHE A 388 2.83 24.30 7.85
N PRO A 389 3.66 23.92 6.85
CA PRO A 389 3.22 23.73 5.48
C PRO A 389 2.12 22.67 5.33
N ALA A 390 2.25 21.53 6.03
CA ALA A 390 1.25 20.46 5.99
C ALA A 390 -0.10 20.92 6.57
N TYR A 391 -0.06 21.68 7.66
CA TYR A 391 -1.25 22.28 8.28
C TYR A 391 -1.90 23.33 7.37
N SER A 392 -1.11 24.20 6.74
CA SER A 392 -1.62 25.21 5.81
C SER A 392 -2.29 24.56 4.59
N GLN A 393 -1.73 23.50 4.05
CA GLN A 393 -2.34 22.73 2.96
C GLN A 393 -3.66 22.09 3.40
N ALA A 394 -3.70 21.48 4.58
CA ALA A 394 -4.92 20.90 5.14
C ALA A 394 -6.04 21.95 5.34
N LEU A 395 -5.68 23.19 5.72
CA LEU A 395 -6.63 24.31 5.78
C LEU A 395 -7.18 24.72 4.42
N VAL A 396 -6.35 24.71 3.38
CA VAL A 396 -6.78 24.99 1.99
C VAL A 396 -7.76 23.93 1.52
N GLU A 397 -7.43 22.65 1.72
CA GLU A 397 -8.31 21.53 1.38
C GLU A 397 -9.64 21.60 2.16
N LYS A 398 -9.60 21.94 3.45
CA LYS A 398 -10.80 22.16 4.25
C LYS A 398 -11.69 23.26 3.70
N LYS A 399 -11.12 24.39 3.25
CA LYS A 399 -11.88 25.46 2.62
C LYS A 399 -12.50 25.04 1.29
N GLN A 400 -11.78 24.26 0.49
CA GLN A 400 -12.31 23.72 -0.77
C GLN A 400 -13.47 22.74 -0.51
N LEU A 401 -13.32 21.82 0.45
CA LEU A 401 -14.38 20.88 0.85
C LEU A 401 -15.61 21.62 1.41
N ALA A 402 -15.41 22.69 2.18
CA ALA A 402 -16.51 23.50 2.73
C ALA A 402 -17.35 24.17 1.63
N LYS A 403 -16.74 24.51 0.47
CA LYS A 403 -17.45 25.06 -0.69
C LYS A 403 -18.51 24.08 -1.22
N TYR A 404 -18.27 22.79 -1.15
CA TYR A 404 -19.15 21.75 -1.69
C TYR A 404 -20.06 21.11 -0.61
N LYS A 405 -19.93 21.51 0.66
CA LYS A 405 -20.64 20.95 1.84
C LYS A 405 -20.50 19.42 1.99
N THR A 406 -20.52 18.70 0.88
CA THR A 406 -20.29 17.24 0.76
C THR A 406 -19.34 16.99 -0.40
N TRP A 407 -18.75 15.79 -0.46
CA TRP A 407 -17.95 15.41 -1.61
C TRP A 407 -18.81 15.34 -2.87
N SER A 408 -18.30 15.95 -3.94
CA SER A 408 -18.93 15.96 -5.27
C SER A 408 -17.91 15.53 -6.34
N PRO A 409 -18.31 14.85 -7.43
CA PRO A 409 -17.42 14.47 -8.52
C PRO A 409 -16.64 15.63 -9.13
N GLU A 410 -17.19 16.84 -9.15
CA GLU A 410 -16.55 18.05 -9.68
C GLU A 410 -15.25 18.42 -8.94
N ILE A 411 -15.08 17.99 -7.68
CA ILE A 411 -13.84 18.17 -6.91
C ILE A 411 -12.68 17.42 -7.59
N ALA A 412 -12.98 16.30 -8.26
CA ALA A 412 -11.99 15.50 -8.99
C ALA A 412 -11.79 15.96 -10.45
N GLY A 413 -12.44 17.05 -10.85
CA GLY A 413 -12.37 17.66 -12.18
C GLY A 413 -13.56 17.31 -13.07
N ASN A 414 -13.77 18.16 -14.10
CA ASN A 414 -14.92 18.08 -14.99
C ASN A 414 -15.03 16.72 -15.71
N ALA A 415 -13.92 16.23 -16.25
CA ALA A 415 -13.89 14.95 -16.95
C ALA A 415 -14.35 13.77 -16.07
N PHE A 416 -14.00 13.78 -14.77
CA PHE A 416 -14.48 12.78 -13.84
C PHE A 416 -15.97 12.96 -13.51
N ALA A 417 -16.43 14.19 -13.38
CA ALA A 417 -17.85 14.51 -13.15
C ALA A 417 -18.73 14.04 -14.32
N GLU A 418 -18.31 14.30 -15.54
CA GLU A 418 -19.00 13.86 -16.76
C GLU A 418 -19.06 12.33 -16.85
N PHE A 419 -17.93 11.66 -16.58
CA PHE A 419 -17.85 10.21 -16.59
C PHE A 419 -18.77 9.59 -15.54
N THR A 420 -18.80 10.14 -14.32
CA THR A 420 -19.72 9.65 -13.28
C THR A 420 -21.17 9.97 -13.57
N ALA A 421 -21.49 11.10 -14.19
CA ALA A 421 -22.84 11.45 -14.63
C ALA A 421 -23.35 10.47 -15.68
N ALA A 422 -22.51 10.09 -16.65
CA ALA A 422 -22.83 9.05 -17.65
C ALA A 422 -23.14 7.71 -16.99
N MET A 423 -22.37 7.30 -15.98
CA MET A 423 -22.58 6.06 -15.23
C MET A 423 -23.89 6.08 -14.42
N GLN A 424 -24.19 7.20 -13.76
CA GLN A 424 -25.43 7.39 -13.02
C GLN A 424 -26.65 7.33 -13.96
N TRP A 425 -26.51 7.91 -15.14
CA TRP A 425 -27.54 7.83 -16.19
C TRP A 425 -27.76 6.38 -16.63
N CYS A 426 -26.67 5.61 -16.90
CA CYS A 426 -26.78 4.19 -17.22
C CYS A 426 -27.47 3.40 -16.09
N GLY A 427 -27.14 3.72 -14.84
CA GLY A 427 -27.75 3.09 -13.67
C GLY A 427 -29.27 3.27 -13.62
N LYS A 428 -29.76 4.45 -13.99
CA LYS A 428 -31.18 4.83 -13.94
C LYS A 428 -31.99 4.41 -15.17
N ASN A 429 -31.36 4.46 -16.36
CA ASN A 429 -32.09 4.39 -17.63
C ASN A 429 -31.88 3.06 -18.39
N LEU A 430 -30.81 2.32 -18.11
CA LEU A 430 -30.58 1.04 -18.77
C LEU A 430 -31.19 -0.11 -17.95
N PRO A 431 -31.71 -1.15 -18.60
CA PRO A 431 -32.20 -2.35 -17.91
C PRO A 431 -31.05 -3.11 -17.23
N ASP A 432 -31.38 -3.98 -16.28
CA ASP A 432 -30.38 -4.80 -15.58
C ASP A 432 -29.69 -5.82 -16.48
N SER A 433 -30.31 -6.17 -17.60
CA SER A 433 -29.72 -7.01 -18.66
C SER A 433 -28.68 -6.29 -19.49
N ALA A 434 -28.58 -4.96 -19.43
CA ALA A 434 -27.61 -4.19 -20.20
C ALA A 434 -26.18 -4.53 -19.79
N ARG A 435 -25.33 -4.80 -20.76
CA ARG A 435 -23.91 -5.13 -20.60
C ARG A 435 -23.06 -3.96 -21.08
N VAL A 436 -22.77 -3.07 -20.14
CA VAL A 436 -21.99 -1.86 -20.40
C VAL A 436 -20.50 -2.17 -20.36
N ILE A 437 -19.76 -1.67 -21.33
CA ILE A 437 -18.28 -1.74 -21.36
C ILE A 437 -17.72 -0.34 -21.18
N CYS A 438 -16.78 -0.19 -20.27
CA CYS A 438 -16.02 1.05 -20.11
C CYS A 438 -14.60 0.78 -19.62
N ARG A 439 -13.77 1.80 -19.64
CA ARG A 439 -12.37 1.70 -19.24
C ARG A 439 -12.19 1.38 -17.75
N LYS A 440 -13.13 1.78 -16.90
CA LYS A 440 -13.05 1.65 -15.44
C LYS A 440 -14.32 1.00 -14.86
N PRO A 441 -14.47 -0.32 -15.01
CA PRO A 441 -15.63 -1.06 -14.54
C PRO A 441 -15.93 -0.86 -13.06
N GLU A 442 -14.87 -0.73 -12.23
CA GLU A 442 -15.01 -0.50 -10.80
C GLU A 442 -15.71 0.82 -10.48
N ILE A 443 -15.42 1.89 -11.24
CA ILE A 443 -16.07 3.18 -11.06
C ILE A 443 -17.53 3.10 -11.54
N PHE A 444 -17.76 2.44 -12.68
CA PHE A 444 -19.11 2.19 -13.18
C PHE A 444 -19.97 1.48 -12.13
N PHE A 445 -19.47 0.37 -11.57
CA PHE A 445 -20.16 -0.38 -10.52
C PHE A 445 -20.61 0.52 -9.36
N MET A 446 -19.72 1.41 -8.92
CA MET A 446 -19.99 2.29 -7.80
C MET A 446 -21.03 3.36 -8.11
N TYR A 447 -20.96 3.99 -9.29
CA TYR A 447 -21.81 5.13 -9.62
C TYR A 447 -23.09 4.76 -10.39
N SER A 448 -23.18 3.54 -10.92
CA SER A 448 -24.40 3.01 -11.53
C SER A 448 -25.38 2.37 -10.57
N GLY A 449 -25.07 2.36 -9.25
CA GLY A 449 -25.89 1.67 -8.26
C GLY A 449 -25.64 0.16 -8.16
N GLY A 450 -24.43 -0.29 -8.51
CA GLY A 450 -24.02 -1.70 -8.37
C GLY A 450 -24.21 -2.54 -9.65
N LYS A 451 -24.51 -1.94 -10.81
CA LYS A 451 -24.57 -2.69 -12.07
C LYS A 451 -23.18 -3.18 -12.49
N LYS A 452 -23.13 -4.39 -13.03
CA LYS A 452 -21.90 -5.00 -13.52
C LYS A 452 -21.40 -4.31 -14.79
N CYS A 453 -20.09 -4.33 -15.01
CA CYS A 453 -19.46 -3.71 -16.16
C CYS A 453 -18.27 -4.54 -16.65
N GLY A 454 -18.06 -4.54 -17.97
CA GLY A 454 -16.86 -5.10 -18.57
C GLY A 454 -15.80 -4.06 -18.90
N SER A 455 -14.62 -4.52 -19.31
CA SER A 455 -13.52 -3.68 -19.77
C SER A 455 -13.02 -4.10 -21.13
N PHE A 456 -12.24 -3.24 -21.76
CA PHE A 456 -11.57 -3.49 -23.05
C PHE A 456 -10.06 -3.24 -22.94
N SER A 457 -9.29 -3.81 -23.86
CA SER A 457 -7.85 -3.56 -23.95
C SER A 457 -7.58 -2.17 -24.50
N GLN A 458 -6.84 -1.35 -23.76
CA GLN A 458 -6.51 0.03 -24.15
C GLN A 458 -5.45 0.12 -25.27
N TYR A 459 -4.81 -1.00 -25.62
CA TYR A 459 -3.72 -1.07 -26.59
C TYR A 459 -3.97 -2.11 -27.69
N GLY A 460 -5.23 -2.56 -27.86
CA GLY A 460 -5.62 -3.51 -28.87
C GLY A 460 -5.80 -2.86 -30.25
N LYS A 461 -5.69 -3.66 -31.32
CA LYS A 461 -6.13 -3.24 -32.64
C LYS A 461 -7.65 -3.08 -32.67
N PRO A 462 -8.23 -2.29 -33.58
CA PRO A 462 -9.68 -2.10 -33.67
C PRO A 462 -10.45 -3.44 -33.76
N GLU A 463 -9.96 -4.40 -34.53
CA GLU A 463 -10.56 -5.72 -34.68
C GLU A 463 -10.59 -6.51 -33.37
N ASP A 464 -9.47 -6.48 -32.61
CA ASP A 464 -9.34 -7.17 -31.32
C ASP A 464 -10.31 -6.57 -30.30
N ILE A 465 -10.49 -5.25 -30.32
CA ILE A 465 -11.41 -4.56 -29.42
C ILE A 465 -12.85 -4.88 -29.79
N LEU A 466 -13.19 -4.85 -31.07
CA LEU A 466 -14.52 -5.23 -31.54
C LEU A 466 -14.86 -6.68 -31.13
N GLN A 467 -13.91 -7.59 -31.30
CA GLN A 467 -14.08 -8.98 -30.87
C GLN A 467 -14.30 -9.07 -29.35
N GLN A 468 -13.54 -8.31 -28.54
CA GLN A 468 -13.74 -8.26 -27.08
C GLN A 468 -15.12 -7.74 -26.67
N LEU A 469 -15.67 -6.75 -27.40
CA LEU A 469 -17.03 -6.26 -27.17
C LEU A 469 -18.06 -7.36 -27.49
N THR A 470 -17.87 -8.06 -28.60
CA THR A 470 -18.74 -9.16 -29.04
C THR A 470 -18.69 -10.33 -28.06
N ASP A 471 -17.51 -10.79 -27.67
CA ASP A 471 -17.33 -11.91 -26.73
C ASP A 471 -17.94 -11.62 -25.35
N GLN A 472 -17.87 -10.37 -24.90
CA GLN A 472 -18.52 -9.93 -23.67
C GLN A 472 -20.02 -9.69 -23.83
N LYS A 473 -20.60 -9.88 -25.05
CA LYS A 473 -22.00 -9.58 -25.37
C LYS A 473 -22.37 -8.16 -24.94
N ALA A 474 -21.50 -7.19 -25.25
CA ALA A 474 -21.72 -5.80 -24.94
C ALA A 474 -23.01 -5.29 -25.58
N THR A 475 -23.75 -4.44 -24.86
CA THR A 475 -24.90 -3.70 -25.38
C THR A 475 -24.61 -2.21 -25.47
N HIS A 476 -23.74 -1.71 -24.62
CA HIS A 476 -23.41 -0.29 -24.57
C HIS A 476 -21.91 -0.11 -24.29
N VAL A 477 -21.38 1.00 -24.81
CA VAL A 477 -19.98 1.40 -24.61
C VAL A 477 -19.95 2.85 -24.13
N ILE A 478 -19.15 3.13 -23.09
CA ILE A 478 -18.90 4.49 -22.61
C ILE A 478 -17.48 4.90 -23.01
N ILE A 479 -17.38 6.05 -23.68
CA ILE A 479 -16.12 6.70 -24.02
C ILE A 479 -15.93 7.90 -23.08
N ASP A 480 -14.87 7.89 -22.30
CA ASP A 480 -14.48 8.99 -21.42
C ASP A 480 -13.16 9.62 -21.88
N HIS A 481 -12.97 10.90 -21.57
CA HIS A 481 -11.71 11.61 -21.80
C HIS A 481 -10.93 11.87 -20.50
N TRP A 482 -11.44 11.43 -19.36
CA TRP A 482 -10.74 11.53 -18.08
C TRP A 482 -9.32 10.92 -18.14
N PHE A 483 -9.17 9.86 -18.95
CA PHE A 483 -7.87 9.39 -19.42
C PHE A 483 -7.89 9.32 -20.95
N ARG A 484 -7.12 10.14 -21.60
CA ARG A 484 -7.10 10.30 -23.07
C ARG A 484 -7.01 9.00 -23.86
N HIS A 485 -6.37 7.96 -23.29
CA HIS A 485 -6.24 6.66 -23.97
C HIS A 485 -7.58 6.01 -24.34
N ALA A 486 -8.60 6.08 -23.48
CA ALA A 486 -9.91 5.53 -23.80
C ALA A 486 -10.50 6.21 -25.03
N TYR A 487 -10.39 7.53 -25.08
CA TYR A 487 -10.87 8.31 -26.21
C TYR A 487 -10.12 7.99 -27.50
N TYR A 488 -8.79 7.95 -27.46
CA TYR A 488 -7.97 7.64 -28.65
C TYR A 488 -8.15 6.21 -29.17
N THR A 489 -8.58 5.29 -28.33
CA THR A 489 -8.80 3.89 -28.72
C THR A 489 -10.21 3.64 -29.22
N LEU A 490 -11.23 4.09 -28.49
CA LEU A 490 -12.63 3.78 -28.80
C LEU A 490 -13.25 4.76 -29.81
N TYR A 491 -12.86 6.03 -29.79
CA TYR A 491 -13.47 6.99 -30.71
C TYR A 491 -13.18 6.68 -32.18
N PRO A 492 -11.94 6.35 -32.62
CA PRO A 492 -11.69 5.89 -33.99
C PRO A 492 -12.39 4.58 -34.31
N LEU A 493 -12.46 3.64 -33.37
CA LEU A 493 -13.20 2.38 -33.55
C LEU A 493 -14.66 2.66 -33.95
N ILE A 494 -15.30 3.60 -33.25
CA ILE A 494 -16.72 3.93 -33.40
C ILE A 494 -16.96 4.90 -34.56
N SER A 495 -16.11 5.90 -34.76
CA SER A 495 -16.34 6.94 -35.77
C SER A 495 -15.82 6.60 -37.14
N THR A 496 -14.79 5.73 -37.25
CA THR A 496 -14.06 5.50 -38.50
C THR A 496 -14.07 4.06 -38.93
N HIS A 497 -13.80 3.10 -38.03
CA HIS A 497 -13.63 1.69 -38.40
C HIS A 497 -14.97 0.95 -38.54
N TYR A 498 -15.90 1.15 -37.61
CA TYR A 498 -17.17 0.40 -37.55
C TYR A 498 -18.36 1.28 -37.16
N PRO A 499 -18.56 2.46 -37.80
CA PRO A 499 -19.61 3.41 -37.42
C PRO A 499 -21.02 2.82 -37.49
N GLU A 500 -21.21 1.84 -38.37
CA GLU A 500 -22.48 1.15 -38.55
C GLU A 500 -22.89 0.27 -37.36
N LYS A 501 -21.95 -0.14 -36.53
CA LYS A 501 -22.22 -1.01 -35.37
C LYS A 501 -22.57 -0.24 -34.10
N PHE A 502 -22.53 1.07 -34.15
CA PHE A 502 -22.70 1.92 -32.94
C PHE A 502 -23.76 3.00 -33.17
N LYS A 503 -24.74 3.05 -32.27
CA LYS A 503 -25.76 4.08 -32.26
C LYS A 503 -25.53 5.03 -31.12
N PHE A 504 -25.46 6.32 -31.38
CA PHE A 504 -25.31 7.34 -30.36
C PHE A 504 -26.52 7.39 -29.42
N VAL A 505 -26.27 7.40 -28.09
CA VAL A 505 -27.30 7.40 -27.04
C VAL A 505 -27.29 8.70 -26.26
N GLY A 506 -26.13 9.19 -25.86
CA GLY A 506 -26.08 10.40 -25.04
C GLY A 506 -24.69 10.99 -24.89
N LYS A 507 -24.69 12.30 -24.54
CA LYS A 507 -23.51 13.14 -24.36
C LYS A 507 -23.58 13.81 -22.99
N PHE A 508 -22.45 13.80 -22.26
CA PHE A 508 -22.30 14.43 -20.95
C PHE A 508 -21.16 15.45 -21.00
N GLU A 509 -21.52 16.71 -20.78
CA GLU A 509 -20.60 17.84 -20.78
C GLU A 509 -20.75 18.68 -19.51
N SER A 510 -19.64 19.13 -18.95
CA SER A 510 -19.63 20.10 -17.86
C SER A 510 -19.73 21.52 -18.41
N ARG A 511 -20.61 22.32 -17.84
CA ARG A 511 -20.73 23.75 -18.22
C ARG A 511 -19.42 24.49 -17.89
N GLY A 512 -18.85 25.18 -18.88
CA GLY A 512 -17.64 25.99 -18.71
C GLY A 512 -16.32 25.22 -18.86
N ALA A 513 -16.32 23.95 -19.28
CA ALA A 513 -15.11 23.26 -19.65
C ALA A 513 -14.49 23.88 -20.92
N GLN A 514 -13.19 24.15 -20.90
CA GLN A 514 -12.43 24.38 -22.13
C GLN A 514 -12.64 23.17 -23.03
N GLN A 515 -12.71 23.36 -24.35
CA GLN A 515 -12.93 22.43 -25.47
C GLN A 515 -12.36 20.98 -25.31
N GLU A 516 -12.66 20.32 -24.21
CA GLU A 516 -12.32 18.90 -24.01
C GLU A 516 -13.46 18.04 -24.56
N PRO A 517 -13.15 16.88 -25.16
CA PRO A 517 -14.18 15.98 -25.67
C PRO A 517 -15.13 15.52 -24.55
N PRO A 518 -16.44 15.49 -24.77
CA PRO A 518 -17.41 15.06 -23.77
C PRO A 518 -17.33 13.53 -23.52
N THR A 519 -17.91 13.08 -22.41
CA THR A 519 -18.17 11.65 -22.22
C THR A 519 -19.38 11.24 -23.05
N LEU A 520 -19.23 10.17 -23.85
CA LEU A 520 -20.22 9.68 -24.80
C LEU A 520 -20.70 8.28 -24.44
N ILE A 521 -21.97 7.98 -24.70
CA ILE A 521 -22.55 6.64 -24.61
C ILE A 521 -23.04 6.23 -25.98
N PHE A 522 -22.68 5.02 -26.37
CA PHE A 522 -23.15 4.37 -27.58
C PHE A 522 -23.81 3.03 -27.26
N GLU A 523 -24.90 2.71 -27.96
CA GLU A 523 -25.45 1.37 -28.03
C GLU A 523 -24.65 0.57 -29.07
N PHE A 524 -24.32 -0.69 -28.79
CA PHE A 524 -23.53 -1.56 -29.64
C PHE A 524 -24.35 -2.72 -30.15
N HIS A 525 -24.31 -2.89 -31.46
CA HIS A 525 -25.03 -3.94 -32.23
C HIS A 525 -24.03 -4.71 -33.08
N PRO A 526 -23.58 -5.89 -32.70
CA PRO A 526 -22.56 -6.64 -33.42
C PRO A 526 -23.02 -7.02 -34.85
N ASP A 527 -24.31 -7.27 -35.01
CA ASP A 527 -24.91 -7.73 -36.29
C ASP A 527 -25.59 -6.60 -37.08
N TRP A 528 -25.47 -5.35 -36.63
CA TRP A 528 -26.14 -4.24 -37.29
C TRP A 528 -25.40 -3.82 -38.55
N THR A 529 -26.06 -4.00 -39.72
CA THR A 529 -25.67 -3.37 -40.99
C THR A 529 -26.51 -2.10 -41.11
N LYS A 530 -25.88 -0.96 -41.34
CA LYS A 530 -26.57 0.30 -41.58
C LYS A 530 -27.59 0.09 -42.72
N PRO A 531 -28.89 0.42 -42.53
CA PRO A 531 -29.82 0.38 -43.66
C PRO A 531 -29.24 1.24 -44.77
N GLU A 532 -29.18 0.71 -45.97
CA GLU A 532 -28.82 1.50 -47.15
C GLU A 532 -29.77 2.70 -47.18
N THR A 533 -29.22 3.88 -46.94
CA THR A 533 -29.92 5.13 -47.19
C THR A 533 -30.14 5.17 -48.67
N ASN A 534 -31.35 4.74 -49.13
CA ASN A 534 -31.79 4.99 -50.49
C ASN A 534 -31.62 6.50 -50.74
N ALA A 535 -30.59 6.84 -51.52
CA ALA A 535 -30.40 8.17 -52.05
C ALA A 535 -31.62 8.44 -52.94
N GLN A 536 -32.54 9.28 -52.45
CA GLN A 536 -33.47 10.02 -53.29
C GLN A 536 -32.97 11.46 -53.39
#